data_18935b7cf70344081f62c0b3825a28a7
#
_entry.id   18935b7cf70344081f62c0b3825a28a7
#
_cell.length_a   1.000
_cell.length_b   1.000
_cell.length_c   1.000
_cell.angle_alpha   90.00
_cell.angle_beta   90.00
_cell.angle_gamma   90.00
#
_symmetry.space_group_name_H-M   'P 1'
#
loop_
_entity.id
_entity.type
_entity.pdbx_description
1 polymer ?
#
loop_
_entity_poly.entity_id
_entity_poly.type
_entity_poly.pdbx_seq_one_letter_code
_entity_poly.pdbx_strand_id
1 'polypeptide(L)'
;MLSVDTGEVLDYHVLSKSCQTCTINRGRYNSDDEFEEWQIEHIASGECDINFHGSSPAMETEGAKVLWDRSIEKHNIRFKWMVSDGDSKAFNAVEDTYGDDCKVVKLDCVGHVQKRMGKHLLNLKARTKGKLADGRPIGGRGRLSEGKIKQIQQYYGLAIRQNTLTAVNPSDREVNMAVYSMKKNIIAILNHSVKAQDLSKQHRFCPPGENSWCKWQQDQASGTSTYKDDDCLPEVFLEVLRPTF
;
A
#
# COMPACT_ATOMS: atom_id res chain seq x y z
N MET A 1 -16.51 6.19 -1.95
CA MET A 1 -16.21 4.75 -2.09
C MET A 1 -16.23 4.37 -3.56
N LEU A 2 -15.27 3.56 -4.00
CA LEU A 2 -15.14 3.12 -5.40
C LEU A 2 -15.24 1.61 -5.49
N SER A 3 -15.84 1.10 -6.57
CA SER A 3 -15.76 -0.30 -6.94
C SER A 3 -14.32 -0.66 -7.31
N VAL A 4 -13.80 -1.77 -6.79
CA VAL A 4 -12.47 -2.27 -7.16
C VAL A 4 -12.48 -2.86 -8.57
N ASP A 5 -13.61 -3.42 -8.99
CA ASP A 5 -13.73 -4.11 -10.29
C ASP A 5 -13.96 -3.14 -11.45
N THR A 6 -14.77 -2.09 -11.25
CA THR A 6 -15.15 -1.17 -12.33
C THR A 6 -14.52 0.21 -12.20
N GLY A 7 -14.04 0.59 -11.01
CA GLY A 7 -13.55 1.93 -10.71
C GLY A 7 -14.66 3.00 -10.56
N GLU A 8 -15.92 2.59 -10.66
CA GLU A 8 -17.06 3.50 -10.52
C GLU A 8 -17.30 3.92 -9.07
N VAL A 9 -17.85 5.13 -8.90
CA VAL A 9 -18.28 5.62 -7.59
C VAL A 9 -19.56 4.91 -7.18
N LEU A 10 -19.48 4.07 -6.15
CA LEU A 10 -20.64 3.36 -5.60
C LEU A 10 -21.46 4.24 -4.68
N ASP A 11 -20.78 4.97 -3.79
CA ASP A 11 -21.40 5.91 -2.87
C ASP A 11 -20.37 6.91 -2.34
N TYR A 12 -20.83 8.04 -1.79
CA TYR A 12 -19.97 9.03 -1.16
C TYR A 12 -20.66 9.64 0.05
N HIS A 13 -19.88 10.05 1.02
CA HIS A 13 -20.31 10.84 2.16
C HIS A 13 -19.30 11.97 2.37
N VAL A 14 -19.79 13.19 2.57
CA VAL A 14 -18.95 14.37 2.74
C VAL A 14 -18.91 14.73 4.20
N LEU A 15 -17.71 14.71 4.78
CA LEU A 15 -17.41 15.19 6.12
C LEU A 15 -16.46 16.38 6.01
N SER A 16 -16.74 17.46 6.72
CA SER A 16 -15.91 18.65 6.77
C SER A 16 -15.67 19.14 8.19
N LYS A 17 -14.44 19.51 8.47
CA LYS A 17 -14.01 20.16 9.72
C LYS A 17 -13.80 21.66 9.54
N SER A 18 -13.95 22.15 8.33
CA SER A 18 -13.72 23.55 8.00
C SER A 18 -14.88 24.12 7.18
N CYS A 19 -15.15 25.37 7.38
CA CYS A 19 -16.04 26.17 6.57
C CYS A 19 -15.31 27.44 6.14
N GLN A 20 -15.29 27.71 4.85
CA GLN A 20 -14.61 28.88 4.32
C GLN A 20 -15.24 30.17 4.87
N THR A 21 -16.58 30.23 4.96
CA THR A 21 -17.31 31.35 5.53
C THR A 21 -16.95 31.61 6.98
N CYS A 22 -16.83 30.54 7.82
CA CYS A 22 -16.35 30.65 9.18
C CYS A 22 -14.92 31.21 9.23
N THR A 23 -14.03 30.72 8.38
CA THR A 23 -12.63 31.16 8.32
C THR A 23 -12.50 32.65 7.97
N ILE A 24 -13.28 33.12 7.00
CA ILE A 24 -13.29 34.54 6.57
C ILE A 24 -13.88 35.40 7.68
N ASN A 25 -15.01 35.00 8.27
CA ASN A 25 -15.68 35.80 9.27
C ASN A 25 -14.95 35.87 10.59
N ARG A 26 -14.15 34.82 10.95
CA ARG A 26 -13.32 34.84 12.17
C ARG A 26 -12.44 36.11 12.26
N GLY A 27 -11.91 36.58 11.13
CA GLY A 27 -11.11 37.81 11.07
C GLY A 27 -11.88 39.12 11.19
N ARG A 28 -13.22 39.08 11.23
CA ARG A 28 -14.09 40.25 11.32
C ARG A 28 -14.53 40.58 12.75
N TYR A 29 -14.42 39.61 13.66
CA TYR A 29 -14.82 39.75 15.03
C TYR A 29 -13.60 40.02 15.93
N ASN A 30 -13.78 40.89 16.93
CA ASN A 30 -12.71 41.30 17.84
C ASN A 30 -12.54 40.38 19.03
N SER A 31 -13.58 39.60 19.37
CA SER A 31 -13.55 38.62 20.45
C SER A 31 -13.97 37.23 19.98
N ASP A 32 -13.59 36.22 20.76
CA ASP A 32 -13.99 34.83 20.51
C ASP A 32 -15.50 34.65 20.75
N ASP A 33 -16.06 35.32 21.78
CA ASP A 33 -17.47 35.21 22.15
C ASP A 33 -18.39 35.73 21.03
N GLU A 34 -18.08 36.90 20.45
CA GLU A 34 -18.86 37.45 19.32
C GLU A 34 -18.80 36.53 18.09
N PHE A 35 -17.67 35.93 17.83
CA PHE A 35 -17.54 34.96 16.74
C PHE A 35 -18.31 33.68 17.01
N GLU A 36 -18.29 33.16 18.25
CA GLU A 36 -19.03 31.96 18.63
C GLU A 36 -20.55 32.16 18.51
N GLU A 37 -21.08 33.31 18.94
CA GLU A 37 -22.48 33.65 18.77
C GLU A 37 -22.87 33.64 17.27
N TRP A 38 -22.12 34.34 16.44
CA TRP A 38 -22.35 34.35 14.99
C TRP A 38 -22.21 32.92 14.38
N GLN A 39 -21.24 32.13 14.85
CA GLN A 39 -21.02 30.77 14.34
C GLN A 39 -22.19 29.84 14.66
N ILE A 40 -22.79 29.98 15.84
CA ILE A 40 -24.00 29.24 16.24
C ILE A 40 -25.15 29.54 15.26
N GLU A 41 -25.39 30.82 14.95
CA GLU A 41 -26.41 31.21 13.98
C GLU A 41 -26.10 30.68 12.58
N HIS A 42 -24.84 30.75 12.13
CA HIS A 42 -24.42 30.26 10.84
C HIS A 42 -24.55 28.70 10.75
N ILE A 43 -24.31 27.96 11.82
CA ILE A 43 -24.58 26.52 11.89
C ILE A 43 -26.09 26.25 11.83
N ALA A 44 -26.87 27.00 12.59
CA ALA A 44 -28.32 26.85 12.66
C ALA A 44 -29.02 27.16 11.31
N SER A 45 -28.47 28.07 10.50
CA SER A 45 -28.96 28.36 9.16
C SER A 45 -28.76 27.23 8.15
N GLY A 46 -27.93 26.25 8.45
CA GLY A 46 -27.57 25.15 7.54
C GLY A 46 -26.55 25.50 6.46
N GLU A 47 -25.98 26.73 6.51
CA GLU A 47 -25.01 27.22 5.54
C GLU A 47 -23.56 26.87 5.91
N CYS A 48 -23.35 26.34 7.12
CA CYS A 48 -22.02 25.94 7.60
C CYS A 48 -21.62 24.58 7.06
N ASP A 49 -20.42 24.52 6.42
CA ASP A 49 -19.87 23.28 5.90
C ASP A 49 -19.35 22.32 7.00
N ILE A 50 -19.14 22.84 8.24
CA ILE A 50 -18.65 22.01 9.36
C ILE A 50 -19.75 21.06 9.80
N ASN A 51 -19.53 19.77 9.56
CA ASN A 51 -20.44 18.70 9.94
C ASN A 51 -19.74 17.55 10.70
N PHE A 52 -18.48 17.76 11.07
CA PHE A 52 -17.68 16.78 11.84
C PHE A 52 -16.70 17.46 12.79
N HIS A 53 -16.72 17.04 14.05
CA HIS A 53 -15.89 17.63 15.14
C HIS A 53 -14.79 16.71 15.66
N GLY A 54 -14.60 15.52 15.09
CA GLY A 54 -13.57 14.56 15.49
C GLY A 54 -12.19 14.82 14.88
N SER A 55 -11.25 13.94 15.15
CA SER A 55 -9.93 13.95 14.50
C SER A 55 -10.01 13.52 13.02
N SER A 56 -9.02 13.90 12.20
CA SER A 56 -8.98 13.47 10.78
C SER A 56 -9.01 11.94 10.61
N PRO A 57 -8.31 11.12 11.43
CA PRO A 57 -8.48 9.66 11.38
C PRO A 57 -9.90 9.19 11.76
N ALA A 58 -10.60 9.91 12.63
CA ALA A 58 -11.98 9.57 12.99
C ALA A 58 -12.97 9.88 11.85
N MET A 59 -12.68 10.83 10.97
CA MET A 59 -13.50 11.11 9.78
C MET A 59 -13.59 9.89 8.85
N GLU A 60 -12.47 9.19 8.62
CA GLU A 60 -12.45 7.98 7.79
C GLU A 60 -13.32 6.87 8.38
N THR A 61 -13.23 6.69 9.71
CA THR A 61 -14.04 5.73 10.44
C THR A 61 -15.53 6.06 10.36
N GLU A 62 -15.90 7.32 10.57
CA GLU A 62 -17.29 7.77 10.51
C GLU A 62 -17.85 7.66 9.09
N GLY A 63 -17.06 8.12 8.09
CA GLY A 63 -17.45 7.97 6.69
C GLY A 63 -17.67 6.52 6.27
N ALA A 64 -16.82 5.60 6.75
CA ALA A 64 -17.00 4.17 6.50
C ALA A 64 -18.32 3.65 7.11
N LYS A 65 -18.60 3.96 8.38
CA LYS A 65 -19.85 3.57 9.05
C LYS A 65 -21.07 4.01 8.25
N VAL A 66 -21.18 5.30 7.95
CA VAL A 66 -22.32 5.87 7.21
C VAL A 66 -22.54 5.15 5.87
N LEU A 67 -21.46 4.86 5.14
CA LEU A 67 -21.55 4.20 3.84
C LEU A 67 -21.98 2.74 3.95
N TRP A 68 -21.49 1.99 4.95
CA TRP A 68 -21.86 0.60 5.17
C TRP A 68 -23.28 0.45 5.71
N ASP A 69 -23.65 1.27 6.71
CA ASP A 69 -24.98 1.20 7.36
C ASP A 69 -26.12 1.41 6.37
N ARG A 70 -25.98 2.36 5.42
CA ARG A 70 -27.02 2.64 4.43
C ARG A 70 -26.94 1.82 3.14
N SER A 71 -25.98 0.92 3.02
CA SER A 71 -25.70 0.19 1.78
C SER A 71 -26.89 -0.69 1.31
N ILE A 72 -27.59 -1.34 2.26
CA ILE A 72 -28.75 -2.16 1.95
C ILE A 72 -29.93 -1.26 1.57
N GLU A 73 -30.24 -0.25 2.38
CA GLU A 73 -31.38 0.64 2.14
C GLU A 73 -31.24 1.41 0.82
N LYS A 74 -30.07 2.01 0.59
CA LYS A 74 -29.84 2.91 -0.57
C LYS A 74 -29.54 2.15 -1.86
N HIS A 75 -28.83 1.02 -1.79
CA HIS A 75 -28.29 0.32 -2.96
C HIS A 75 -28.76 -1.13 -3.08
N ASN A 76 -29.43 -1.69 -2.07
CA ASN A 76 -29.82 -3.10 -1.98
C ASN A 76 -28.63 -4.08 -2.16
N ILE A 77 -27.44 -3.69 -1.67
CA ILE A 77 -26.22 -4.50 -1.72
C ILE A 77 -25.50 -4.50 -0.36
N ARG A 78 -24.64 -5.50 -0.15
CA ARG A 78 -23.74 -5.61 0.99
C ARG A 78 -22.29 -5.46 0.49
N PHE A 79 -21.53 -4.56 1.07
CA PHE A 79 -20.11 -4.37 0.76
C PHE A 79 -19.28 -5.38 1.55
N LYS A 80 -19.09 -6.57 0.97
CA LYS A 80 -18.43 -7.68 1.66
C LYS A 80 -16.92 -7.52 1.79
N TRP A 81 -16.28 -6.86 0.84
CA TRP A 81 -14.82 -6.64 0.87
C TRP A 81 -14.48 -5.15 0.97
N MET A 82 -13.60 -4.85 1.92
CA MET A 82 -13.07 -3.51 2.10
C MET A 82 -11.57 -3.50 1.78
N VAL A 83 -11.20 -2.87 0.65
CA VAL A 83 -9.78 -2.62 0.35
C VAL A 83 -9.40 -1.30 0.99
N SER A 84 -8.52 -1.35 1.99
CA SER A 84 -8.03 -0.16 2.71
C SER A 84 -6.53 -0.21 2.90
N ASP A 85 -5.95 0.86 3.43
CA ASP A 85 -4.58 0.84 3.89
C ASP A 85 -4.43 0.04 5.22
N GLY A 86 -3.23 0.06 5.81
CA GLY A 86 -2.97 -0.71 7.04
C GLY A 86 -3.75 -0.28 8.29
N ASP A 87 -4.49 0.85 8.27
CA ASP A 87 -5.30 1.28 9.41
C ASP A 87 -6.53 0.37 9.56
N SER A 88 -6.69 -0.19 10.75
CA SER A 88 -7.78 -1.13 11.06
C SER A 88 -9.01 -0.43 11.64
N LYS A 89 -8.96 0.85 11.98
CA LYS A 89 -10.06 1.52 12.72
C LYS A 89 -11.33 1.60 11.89
N ALA A 90 -11.24 2.03 10.65
CA ALA A 90 -12.40 2.09 9.75
C ALA A 90 -12.96 0.69 9.48
N PHE A 91 -12.08 -0.33 9.27
CA PHE A 91 -12.49 -1.71 9.10
C PHE A 91 -13.20 -2.26 10.34
N ASN A 92 -12.61 -2.13 11.53
CA ASN A 92 -13.20 -2.62 12.78
C ASN A 92 -14.57 -1.99 13.06
N ALA A 93 -14.80 -0.77 12.55
CA ALA A 93 -16.08 -0.08 12.72
C ALA A 93 -17.19 -0.62 11.82
N VAL A 94 -16.85 -1.36 10.75
CA VAL A 94 -17.83 -1.89 9.76
C VAL A 94 -17.82 -3.41 9.66
N GLU A 95 -16.88 -4.11 10.32
CA GLU A 95 -16.69 -5.56 10.22
C GLU A 95 -17.98 -6.34 10.45
N ASP A 96 -18.76 -5.93 11.44
CA ASP A 96 -19.97 -6.62 11.89
C ASP A 96 -21.28 -5.97 11.41
N THR A 97 -21.23 -4.98 10.49
CA THR A 97 -22.42 -4.21 10.06
C THR A 97 -23.56 -5.09 9.55
N TYR A 98 -23.26 -6.23 8.93
CA TYR A 98 -24.29 -7.14 8.39
C TYR A 98 -24.55 -8.38 9.26
N GLY A 99 -24.01 -8.41 10.48
CA GLY A 99 -24.14 -9.53 11.42
C GLY A 99 -23.21 -10.71 11.10
N ASP A 100 -23.38 -11.80 11.85
CA ASP A 100 -22.47 -12.95 11.80
C ASP A 100 -22.50 -13.70 10.47
N ASP A 101 -23.63 -13.69 9.77
CA ASP A 101 -23.79 -14.39 8.49
C ASP A 101 -23.06 -13.73 7.32
N CYS A 102 -22.69 -12.46 7.45
CA CYS A 102 -22.04 -11.72 6.39
C CYS A 102 -21.04 -10.68 6.94
N LYS A 103 -19.95 -11.15 7.51
CA LYS A 103 -18.87 -10.26 7.98
C LYS A 103 -18.15 -9.60 6.82
N VAL A 104 -17.78 -8.35 7.01
CA VAL A 104 -16.93 -7.63 6.08
C VAL A 104 -15.50 -8.18 6.17
N VAL A 105 -14.85 -8.40 5.03
CA VAL A 105 -13.49 -8.93 4.95
C VAL A 105 -12.56 -7.82 4.53
N LYS A 106 -11.50 -7.61 5.31
CA LYS A 106 -10.45 -6.65 4.98
C LYS A 106 -9.48 -7.22 3.95
N LEU A 107 -9.22 -6.45 2.91
CA LEU A 107 -8.18 -6.71 1.93
C LEU A 107 -7.14 -5.59 1.97
N ASP A 108 -5.86 -5.96 1.98
CA ASP A 108 -4.78 -4.99 1.95
C ASP A 108 -4.61 -4.37 0.55
N CYS A 109 -4.53 -3.05 0.48
CA CYS A 109 -4.21 -2.35 -0.77
C CYS A 109 -2.77 -2.62 -1.18
N VAL A 110 -2.57 -3.25 -2.35
CA VAL A 110 -1.24 -3.59 -2.88
C VAL A 110 -0.34 -2.36 -3.00
N GLY A 111 -0.90 -1.21 -3.36
CA GLY A 111 -0.15 0.05 -3.43
C GLY A 111 0.44 0.46 -2.07
N HIS A 112 -0.30 0.28 -0.98
CA HIS A 112 0.17 0.55 0.38
C HIS A 112 1.20 -0.49 0.85
N VAL A 113 0.98 -1.77 0.56
CA VAL A 113 1.96 -2.84 0.84
C VAL A 113 3.28 -2.55 0.12
N GLN A 114 3.22 -2.18 -1.15
CA GLN A 114 4.38 -1.77 -1.94
C GLN A 114 5.10 -0.55 -1.35
N LYS A 115 4.38 0.49 -0.93
CA LYS A 115 4.96 1.69 -0.29
C LYS A 115 5.60 1.36 1.06
N ARG A 116 5.02 0.44 1.84
CA ARG A 116 5.60 -0.05 3.11
C ARG A 116 6.98 -0.67 2.88
N MET A 117 7.18 -1.49 1.83
CA MET A 117 8.50 -2.04 1.49
C MET A 117 9.53 -0.92 1.27
N GLY A 118 9.21 0.11 0.48
CA GLY A 118 10.09 1.26 0.27
C GLY A 118 10.45 1.98 1.58
N LYS A 119 9.45 2.18 2.46
CA LYS A 119 9.65 2.78 3.79
C LYS A 119 10.54 1.92 4.69
N HIS A 120 10.38 0.58 4.66
CA HIS A 120 11.25 -0.33 5.41
C HIS A 120 12.71 -0.23 4.96
N LEU A 121 12.97 -0.17 3.65
CA LEU A 121 14.32 -0.01 3.10
C LEU A 121 14.92 1.36 3.43
N LEU A 122 14.15 2.44 3.40
CA LEU A 122 14.59 3.77 3.84
C LEU A 122 14.95 3.78 5.33
N ASN A 123 14.11 3.18 6.16
CA ASN A 123 14.35 3.04 7.59
C ASN A 123 15.60 2.19 7.88
N LEU A 124 15.77 1.07 7.17
CA LEU A 124 16.97 0.24 7.25
C LEU A 124 18.22 1.08 6.96
N LYS A 125 18.20 1.83 5.85
CA LYS A 125 19.30 2.73 5.48
C LYS A 125 19.58 3.79 6.54
N ALA A 126 18.56 4.39 7.13
CA ALA A 126 18.69 5.41 8.16
C ALA A 126 19.24 4.85 9.50
N ARG A 127 18.84 3.64 9.86
CA ARG A 127 19.26 2.98 11.12
C ARG A 127 20.65 2.38 11.04
N THR A 128 21.09 1.93 9.85
CA THR A 128 22.39 1.29 9.67
C THR A 128 23.48 2.36 9.68
N LYS A 129 24.18 2.49 10.80
CA LYS A 129 25.29 3.41 11.00
C LYS A 129 26.63 2.70 10.79
N GLY A 130 27.64 3.44 10.34
CA GLY A 130 28.98 2.90 10.14
C GLY A 130 29.14 2.10 8.84
N LYS A 131 30.04 1.13 8.87
CA LYS A 131 30.45 0.34 7.70
C LYS A 131 29.85 -1.05 7.77
N LEU A 132 29.42 -1.60 6.63
CA LEU A 132 29.03 -2.99 6.49
C LEU A 132 30.27 -3.91 6.51
N ALA A 133 30.05 -5.22 6.41
CA ALA A 133 31.12 -6.23 6.46
C ALA A 133 32.20 -6.03 5.36
N ASP A 134 31.87 -5.37 4.26
CA ASP A 134 32.80 -5.01 3.19
C ASP A 134 33.57 -3.69 3.45
N GLY A 135 33.49 -3.14 4.65
CA GLY A 135 34.19 -1.92 5.08
C GLY A 135 33.60 -0.62 4.53
N ARG A 136 32.43 -0.63 3.85
CA ARG A 136 31.81 0.54 3.22
C ARG A 136 30.44 0.83 3.82
N PRO A 137 29.93 2.09 3.76
CA PRO A 137 28.62 2.45 4.28
C PRO A 137 27.49 1.80 3.45
N ILE A 138 26.29 1.72 4.00
CA ILE A 138 25.10 1.17 3.32
C ILE A 138 24.67 1.99 2.10
N GLY A 139 24.88 3.31 2.12
CA GLY A 139 24.57 4.24 1.02
C GLY A 139 25.77 4.53 0.12
N GLY A 140 25.53 5.25 -0.98
CA GLY A 140 26.55 5.68 -1.93
C GLY A 140 26.38 5.06 -3.32
N ARG A 141 27.36 5.34 -4.21
CA ARG A 141 27.37 4.85 -5.61
C ARG A 141 27.50 3.32 -5.63
N GLY A 142 26.61 2.64 -6.38
CA GLY A 142 26.56 1.17 -6.46
C GLY A 142 26.09 0.50 -5.16
N ARG A 143 25.39 1.24 -4.29
CA ARG A 143 24.87 0.77 -3.00
C ARG A 143 23.37 1.10 -2.88
N LEU A 144 22.79 1.01 -1.67
CA LEU A 144 21.36 1.24 -1.44
C LEU A 144 21.02 2.74 -1.62
N SER A 145 20.95 3.17 -2.88
CA SER A 145 20.50 4.50 -3.28
C SER A 145 18.98 4.60 -3.23
N GLU A 146 18.43 5.81 -3.29
CA GLU A 146 16.97 6.01 -3.40
C GLU A 146 16.39 5.40 -4.69
N GLY A 147 17.14 5.50 -5.80
CA GLY A 147 16.75 4.85 -7.07
C GLY A 147 16.67 3.34 -6.93
N LYS A 148 17.66 2.70 -6.25
CA LYS A 148 17.65 1.26 -6.00
C LYS A 148 16.49 0.86 -5.07
N ILE A 149 16.19 1.64 -4.04
CA ILE A 149 15.04 1.43 -3.15
C ILE A 149 13.72 1.47 -3.94
N LYS A 150 13.55 2.49 -4.81
CA LYS A 150 12.36 2.60 -5.67
C LYS A 150 12.24 1.41 -6.63
N GLN A 151 13.35 0.96 -7.21
CA GLN A 151 13.37 -0.21 -8.10
C GLN A 151 12.92 -1.48 -7.37
N ILE A 152 13.50 -1.76 -6.20
CA ILE A 152 13.11 -2.92 -5.37
C ILE A 152 11.64 -2.83 -4.96
N GLN A 153 11.18 -1.65 -4.55
CA GLN A 153 9.78 -1.38 -4.21
C GLN A 153 8.83 -1.66 -5.37
N GLN A 154 9.19 -1.25 -6.59
CA GLN A 154 8.39 -1.52 -7.80
C GLN A 154 8.31 -3.01 -8.09
N TYR A 155 9.43 -3.71 -8.06
CA TYR A 155 9.46 -5.15 -8.29
C TYR A 155 8.66 -5.92 -7.25
N TYR A 156 8.72 -5.50 -5.98
CA TYR A 156 7.93 -6.06 -4.90
C TYR A 156 6.42 -5.95 -5.18
N GLY A 157 5.96 -4.77 -5.61
CA GLY A 157 4.56 -4.57 -5.99
C GLY A 157 4.16 -5.38 -7.24
N LEU A 158 5.05 -5.54 -8.21
CA LEU A 158 4.82 -6.40 -9.39
C LEU A 158 4.72 -7.88 -9.00
N ALA A 159 5.60 -8.37 -8.12
CA ALA A 159 5.55 -9.75 -7.64
C ALA A 159 4.21 -10.07 -6.95
N ILE A 160 3.65 -9.13 -6.20
CA ILE A 160 2.33 -9.31 -5.59
C ILE A 160 1.25 -9.35 -6.68
N ARG A 161 1.17 -8.33 -7.57
CA ARG A 161 0.12 -8.21 -8.58
C ARG A 161 0.09 -9.38 -9.57
N GLN A 162 1.26 -9.91 -9.94
CA GLN A 162 1.36 -11.05 -10.87
C GLN A 162 0.90 -12.38 -10.26
N ASN A 163 0.73 -12.44 -8.94
CA ASN A 163 0.33 -13.64 -8.24
C ASN A 163 -1.02 -13.47 -7.49
N THR A 164 -1.77 -12.39 -7.77
CA THR A 164 -3.13 -12.24 -7.28
C THR A 164 -4.07 -13.14 -8.07
N LEU A 165 -5.05 -13.71 -7.37
CA LEU A 165 -6.08 -14.53 -7.99
C LEU A 165 -7.19 -13.63 -8.54
N THR A 166 -7.69 -13.97 -9.72
CA THR A 166 -8.84 -13.30 -10.35
C THR A 166 -10.14 -14.08 -10.17
N ALA A 167 -10.06 -15.32 -9.69
CA ALA A 167 -11.23 -16.15 -9.43
C ALA A 167 -12.06 -15.59 -8.26
N VAL A 168 -13.39 -15.56 -8.41
CA VAL A 168 -14.33 -15.05 -7.40
C VAL A 168 -14.34 -15.93 -6.14
N ASN A 169 -14.21 -17.26 -6.32
CA ASN A 169 -14.16 -18.24 -5.23
C ASN A 169 -13.03 -19.24 -5.48
N PRO A 170 -11.76 -18.84 -5.24
CA PRO A 170 -10.64 -19.74 -5.45
C PRO A 170 -10.66 -20.87 -4.41
N SER A 171 -10.26 -22.05 -4.83
CA SER A 171 -10.04 -23.18 -3.93
C SER A 171 -8.82 -22.92 -3.03
N ASP A 172 -8.75 -23.58 -1.86
CA ASP A 172 -7.59 -23.49 -0.96
C ASP A 172 -6.30 -23.88 -1.65
N ARG A 173 -6.33 -24.80 -2.61
CA ARG A 173 -5.17 -25.20 -3.41
C ARG A 173 -4.68 -24.05 -4.29
N GLU A 174 -5.58 -23.33 -4.96
CA GLU A 174 -5.24 -22.18 -5.80
C GLU A 174 -4.67 -21.04 -4.95
N VAL A 175 -5.27 -20.76 -3.79
CA VAL A 175 -4.77 -19.77 -2.83
C VAL A 175 -3.36 -20.14 -2.38
N ASN A 176 -3.13 -21.38 -1.95
CA ASN A 176 -1.83 -21.84 -1.49
C ASN A 176 -0.76 -21.77 -2.59
N MET A 177 -1.12 -22.12 -3.82
CA MET A 177 -0.22 -22.02 -4.99
C MET A 177 0.12 -20.56 -5.31
N ALA A 178 -0.84 -19.66 -5.27
CA ALA A 178 -0.61 -18.22 -5.50
C ALA A 178 0.30 -17.62 -4.40
N VAL A 179 0.06 -17.95 -3.14
CA VAL A 179 0.90 -17.52 -2.01
C VAL A 179 2.32 -18.06 -2.14
N TYR A 180 2.48 -19.34 -2.51
CA TYR A 180 3.80 -19.93 -2.75
C TYR A 180 4.55 -19.23 -3.87
N SER A 181 3.89 -19.00 -5.01
CA SER A 181 4.45 -18.30 -6.16
C SER A 181 4.82 -16.86 -5.82
N MET A 182 3.97 -16.15 -5.08
CA MET A 182 4.23 -14.80 -4.59
C MET A 182 5.49 -14.76 -3.71
N LYS A 183 5.58 -15.64 -2.71
CA LYS A 183 6.77 -15.75 -1.84
C LYS A 183 8.04 -16.04 -2.65
N LYS A 184 7.97 -16.97 -3.61
CA LYS A 184 9.09 -17.31 -4.50
C LYS A 184 9.55 -16.09 -5.31
N ASN A 185 8.61 -15.34 -5.88
CA ASN A 185 8.93 -14.14 -6.66
C ASN A 185 9.50 -13.00 -5.80
N ILE A 186 9.02 -12.84 -4.57
CA ILE A 186 9.59 -11.87 -3.62
C ILE A 186 11.05 -12.24 -3.28
N ILE A 187 11.33 -13.51 -2.99
CA ILE A 187 12.70 -13.99 -2.74
C ILE A 187 13.58 -13.85 -4.00
N ALA A 188 12.98 -14.05 -5.19
CA ALA A 188 13.68 -13.83 -6.45
C ALA A 188 14.18 -12.38 -6.59
N ILE A 189 13.38 -11.39 -6.18
CA ILE A 189 13.76 -9.97 -6.23
C ILE A 189 14.98 -9.70 -5.35
N LEU A 190 15.00 -10.24 -4.13
CA LEU A 190 16.13 -10.09 -3.22
C LEU A 190 17.41 -10.65 -3.85
N ASN A 191 17.39 -11.92 -4.30
CA ASN A 191 18.56 -12.57 -4.87
C ASN A 191 19.02 -11.89 -6.16
N HIS A 192 18.08 -11.56 -7.05
CA HIS A 192 18.36 -10.86 -8.31
C HIS A 192 19.00 -9.48 -8.11
N SER A 193 18.62 -8.77 -7.05
CA SER A 193 19.13 -7.42 -6.75
C SER A 193 20.53 -7.39 -6.16
N VAL A 194 21.10 -8.53 -5.78
CA VAL A 194 22.38 -8.66 -5.08
C VAL A 194 23.31 -9.56 -5.88
N LYS A 195 24.55 -9.12 -6.07
CA LYS A 195 25.59 -9.92 -6.75
C LYS A 195 25.84 -11.23 -6.02
N ALA A 196 26.01 -12.32 -6.79
CA ALA A 196 26.50 -13.58 -6.31
C ALA A 196 27.61 -14.09 -7.23
N GLN A 197 28.54 -14.88 -6.69
CA GLN A 197 29.61 -15.51 -7.48
C GLN A 197 29.07 -16.47 -8.55
N ASP A 198 27.94 -17.12 -8.26
CA ASP A 198 27.26 -18.05 -9.15
C ASP A 198 25.93 -17.42 -9.62
N LEU A 199 25.87 -17.01 -10.89
CA LEU A 199 24.69 -16.40 -11.50
C LEU A 199 23.49 -17.37 -11.51
N SER A 200 23.72 -18.67 -11.61
CA SER A 200 22.63 -19.65 -11.56
C SER A 200 21.92 -19.64 -10.19
N LYS A 201 22.67 -19.46 -9.12
CA LYS A 201 22.12 -19.30 -7.76
C LYS A 201 21.45 -17.95 -7.56
N GLN A 202 22.03 -16.88 -8.11
CA GLN A 202 21.44 -15.53 -8.06
C GLN A 202 20.06 -15.49 -8.70
N HIS A 203 19.89 -16.15 -9.85
CA HIS A 203 18.66 -16.10 -10.66
C HIS A 203 17.76 -17.32 -10.54
N ARG A 204 18.07 -18.28 -9.63
CA ARG A 204 17.35 -19.58 -9.51
C ARG A 204 15.84 -19.45 -9.28
N PHE A 205 15.40 -18.35 -8.65
CA PHE A 205 14.00 -18.11 -8.35
C PHE A 205 13.31 -17.18 -9.36
N CYS A 206 14.08 -16.56 -10.26
CA CYS A 206 13.53 -15.75 -11.33
C CYS A 206 12.67 -16.63 -12.27
N PRO A 207 11.56 -16.11 -12.81
CA PRO A 207 10.77 -16.85 -13.79
C PRO A 207 11.62 -17.24 -14.98
N PRO A 208 11.57 -18.50 -15.45
CA PRO A 208 12.31 -18.93 -16.64
C PRO A 208 11.62 -18.47 -17.93
N GLY A 209 12.37 -18.49 -19.05
CA GLY A 209 11.86 -18.29 -20.41
C GLY A 209 12.06 -16.88 -20.95
N GLU A 210 11.75 -16.71 -22.25
CA GLU A 210 11.95 -15.47 -23.00
C GLU A 210 11.10 -14.31 -22.50
N ASN A 211 9.92 -14.59 -21.92
CA ASN A 211 9.01 -13.61 -21.34
C ASN A 211 9.31 -13.29 -19.87
N SER A 212 10.45 -13.76 -19.34
CA SER A 212 10.88 -13.43 -17.98
C SER A 212 11.15 -11.93 -17.83
N TRP A 213 10.84 -11.35 -16.67
CA TRP A 213 11.31 -10.01 -16.31
C TRP A 213 12.83 -9.98 -16.01
N CYS A 214 13.45 -11.16 -15.84
CA CYS A 214 14.87 -11.33 -15.56
C CYS A 214 15.66 -11.50 -16.86
N LYS A 215 16.52 -10.54 -17.17
CA LYS A 215 17.32 -10.55 -18.40
C LYS A 215 18.24 -11.78 -18.50
N TRP A 216 18.79 -12.24 -17.38
CA TRP A 216 19.59 -13.47 -17.35
C TRP A 216 18.77 -14.70 -17.78
N GLN A 217 17.53 -14.82 -17.30
CA GLN A 217 16.64 -15.93 -17.68
C GLN A 217 16.21 -15.84 -19.16
N GLN A 218 16.01 -14.62 -19.69
CA GLN A 218 15.77 -14.43 -21.11
C GLN A 218 16.95 -14.90 -21.95
N ASP A 219 18.18 -14.52 -21.55
CA ASP A 219 19.41 -14.93 -22.24
C ASP A 219 19.61 -16.45 -22.21
N GLN A 220 19.29 -17.11 -21.09
CA GLN A 220 19.35 -18.58 -21.01
C GLN A 220 18.34 -19.24 -21.97
N ALA A 221 17.14 -18.65 -22.12
CA ALA A 221 16.10 -19.20 -22.99
C ALA A 221 16.42 -18.99 -24.49
N SER A 222 17.00 -17.84 -24.85
CA SER A 222 17.32 -17.47 -26.25
C SER A 222 18.74 -17.83 -26.67
N GLY A 223 19.58 -18.37 -25.79
CA GLY A 223 20.98 -18.65 -26.07
C GLY A 223 21.86 -17.40 -26.25
N THR A 224 21.42 -16.25 -25.73
CA THR A 224 22.17 -14.99 -25.77
C THR A 224 22.93 -14.72 -24.49
N SER A 225 23.79 -13.70 -24.47
CA SER A 225 24.56 -13.28 -23.29
C SER A 225 24.62 -11.76 -23.22
N THR A 226 23.49 -11.14 -22.95
CA THR A 226 23.34 -9.67 -22.88
C THR A 226 23.20 -9.15 -21.44
N TYR A 227 22.96 -10.04 -20.47
CA TYR A 227 22.82 -9.70 -19.06
C TYR A 227 24.12 -9.09 -18.50
N LYS A 228 23.96 -8.04 -17.72
CA LYS A 228 25.05 -7.40 -16.95
C LYS A 228 24.57 -7.22 -15.52
N ASP A 229 25.47 -7.43 -14.57
CA ASP A 229 25.19 -7.28 -13.13
C ASP A 229 25.59 -5.90 -12.56
N ASP A 230 25.85 -4.92 -13.46
CA ASP A 230 26.36 -3.59 -13.09
C ASP A 230 25.46 -2.86 -12.08
N ASP A 231 24.15 -3.10 -12.16
CA ASP A 231 23.16 -2.50 -11.27
C ASP A 231 22.91 -3.30 -9.99
N CYS A 232 23.52 -4.47 -9.82
CA CYS A 232 23.33 -5.27 -8.63
C CYS A 232 24.08 -4.69 -7.42
N LEU A 233 23.46 -4.82 -6.25
CA LEU A 233 24.08 -4.48 -4.97
C LEU A 233 25.22 -5.47 -4.65
N PRO A 234 26.28 -5.07 -3.93
CA PRO A 234 27.31 -5.99 -3.44
C PRO A 234 26.75 -7.13 -2.62
N GLU A 235 27.43 -8.30 -2.62
CA GLU A 235 27.00 -9.54 -1.95
C GLU A 235 26.62 -9.35 -0.47
N VAL A 236 27.31 -8.47 0.26
CA VAL A 236 27.01 -8.14 1.67
C VAL A 236 25.57 -7.69 1.90
N PHE A 237 24.89 -7.17 0.87
CA PHE A 237 23.50 -6.75 0.99
C PHE A 237 22.51 -7.90 1.11
N LEU A 238 22.87 -9.12 0.78
CA LEU A 238 21.99 -10.26 0.95
C LEU A 238 21.58 -10.44 2.43
N GLU A 239 22.55 -10.38 3.32
CA GLU A 239 22.30 -10.48 4.76
C GLU A 239 21.60 -9.25 5.33
N VAL A 240 21.99 -8.07 4.83
CA VAL A 240 21.45 -6.78 5.29
C VAL A 240 19.97 -6.60 4.91
N LEU A 241 19.57 -7.03 3.71
CA LEU A 241 18.21 -6.87 3.21
C LEU A 241 17.26 -8.00 3.61
N ARG A 242 17.78 -9.22 3.84
CA ARG A 242 16.95 -10.41 4.15
C ARG A 242 15.88 -10.19 5.22
N PRO A 243 16.15 -9.50 6.35
CA PRO A 243 15.13 -9.26 7.38
C PRO A 243 13.99 -8.34 6.95
N THR A 244 14.14 -7.65 5.80
CA THR A 244 13.12 -6.73 5.27
C THR A 244 12.17 -7.43 4.28
N PHE A 245 12.61 -8.55 3.69
CA PHE A 245 11.85 -9.37 2.75
C PHE A 245 11.12 -10.52 3.45
#